data_29148619089e875654f631c04addac97
#
_entry.id   29148619089e875654f631c04addac97
#
_cell.length_a   1.000
_cell.length_b   1.000
_cell.length_c   1.000
_cell.angle_alpha   90.00
_cell.angle_beta   90.00
_cell.angle_gamma   90.00
#
_symmetry.space_group_name_H-M   'P 1'
#
loop_
_entity.id
_entity.type
_entity.pdbx_description
1 polymer ?
#
loop_
_entity_poly.entity_id
_entity_poly.type
_entity_poly.pdbx_seq_one_letter_code
_entity_poly.pdbx_strand_id
1 'polypeptide(L)'
;MSDTMNKKYLIIILLIPLIMSAVYGHGVDVTADRMVIADETNGQLAKDIADSNRMNISVYKFTSQADVEHILEHSVNNTNKRILMIAYQDSGNEFLKKHSEVSDRVIVVDDVNNDTIEDGLNKIMNAPTQNEESQSSFAVPLFIGLIIGILVGAPIGVLLMKRKK
;
A
#
# COMPACT_ATOMS: atom_id res chain seq x y z
N MET A 1 4.99 -35.05 -46.12
CA MET A 1 5.81 -35.16 -44.89
C MET A 1 5.13 -34.31 -43.82
N SER A 2 4.31 -34.92 -43.00
CA SER A 2 3.69 -34.23 -41.85
C SER A 2 4.56 -34.51 -40.60
N ASP A 3 5.29 -33.52 -40.21
CA ASP A 3 6.16 -33.57 -39.04
C ASP A 3 5.27 -33.48 -37.80
N THR A 4 4.98 -34.61 -37.18
CA THR A 4 4.23 -34.67 -35.92
C THR A 4 5.11 -34.14 -34.81
N MET A 5 5.00 -32.84 -34.54
CA MET A 5 5.64 -32.17 -33.43
C MET A 5 5.36 -32.95 -32.13
N ASN A 6 6.41 -33.47 -31.51
CA ASN A 6 6.32 -34.32 -30.33
C ASN A 6 5.58 -33.58 -29.20
N LYS A 7 4.49 -34.16 -28.68
CA LYS A 7 3.64 -33.53 -27.63
C LYS A 7 4.42 -32.99 -26.44
N LYS A 8 5.61 -33.55 -26.17
CA LYS A 8 6.52 -33.07 -25.11
C LYS A 8 7.06 -31.66 -25.39
N TYR A 9 7.38 -31.33 -26.66
CA TYR A 9 7.84 -30.01 -27.06
C TYR A 9 6.71 -28.98 -27.07
N LEU A 10 5.49 -29.39 -27.38
CA LEU A 10 4.31 -28.53 -27.32
C LEU A 10 4.03 -28.05 -25.89
N ILE A 11 4.17 -28.95 -24.90
CA ILE A 11 4.00 -28.62 -23.47
C ILE A 11 5.10 -27.66 -23.00
N ILE A 12 6.34 -27.85 -23.46
CA ILE A 12 7.46 -26.97 -23.10
C ILE A 12 7.26 -25.56 -23.67
N ILE A 13 6.83 -25.46 -24.93
CA ILE A 13 6.55 -24.17 -25.60
C ILE A 13 5.37 -23.43 -24.91
N LEU A 14 4.37 -24.18 -24.43
CA LEU A 14 3.23 -23.59 -23.70
C LEU A 14 3.61 -23.12 -22.28
N LEU A 15 4.61 -23.75 -21.64
CA LEU A 15 5.07 -23.40 -20.30
C LEU A 15 6.02 -22.18 -20.26
N ILE A 16 6.73 -21.90 -21.35
CA ILE A 16 7.68 -20.77 -21.42
C ILE A 16 7.00 -19.42 -21.17
N PRO A 17 5.87 -19.05 -21.80
CA PRO A 17 5.21 -17.77 -21.50
C PRO A 17 4.62 -17.70 -20.08
N LEU A 18 4.29 -18.83 -19.46
CA LEU A 18 3.77 -18.87 -18.09
C LEU A 18 4.86 -18.55 -17.06
N ILE A 19 6.11 -18.89 -17.34
CA ILE A 19 7.27 -18.58 -16.48
C ILE A 19 7.73 -17.14 -16.69
N MET A 20 7.59 -16.59 -17.88
CA MET A 20 7.99 -15.21 -18.18
C MET A 20 7.01 -14.16 -17.67
N SER A 21 5.77 -14.50 -17.36
CA SER A 21 4.79 -13.57 -16.78
C SER A 21 5.00 -13.29 -15.27
N ALA A 22 5.93 -13.98 -14.61
CA ALA A 22 6.25 -13.79 -13.18
C ALA A 22 7.36 -12.74 -12.92
N VAL A 23 7.88 -12.06 -13.94
CA VAL A 23 9.01 -11.11 -13.81
C VAL A 23 8.59 -9.66 -14.01
N TYR A 24 7.31 -9.32 -13.93
CA TYR A 24 6.88 -7.93 -14.00
C TYR A 24 6.66 -7.35 -12.62
N GLY A 25 7.60 -6.48 -12.23
CA GLY A 25 7.37 -5.38 -11.30
C GLY A 25 7.42 -5.77 -9.83
N HIS A 26 8.60 -6.04 -9.29
CA HIS A 26 8.84 -5.67 -7.91
C HIS A 26 9.03 -4.14 -7.86
N GLY A 27 7.95 -3.39 -8.01
CA GLY A 27 7.86 -2.07 -7.43
C GLY A 27 8.05 -2.27 -5.91
N VAL A 28 8.76 -1.36 -5.25
CA VAL A 28 8.91 -1.37 -3.80
C VAL A 28 7.51 -1.42 -3.22
N ASP A 29 7.16 -2.52 -2.53
CA ASP A 29 5.85 -2.65 -1.88
C ASP A 29 5.80 -1.72 -0.67
N VAL A 30 5.24 -0.54 -0.87
CA VAL A 30 5.19 0.53 0.12
C VAL A 30 3.87 0.45 0.87
N THR A 31 3.83 -0.40 1.87
CA THR A 31 2.61 -0.66 2.68
C THR A 31 2.50 0.25 3.90
N ALA A 32 3.60 0.86 4.37
CA ALA A 32 3.60 1.67 5.57
C ALA A 32 2.74 2.94 5.42
N ASP A 33 1.94 3.26 6.43
CA ASP A 33 1.15 4.50 6.48
C ASP A 33 2.02 5.72 6.72
N ARG A 34 3.08 5.60 7.52
CA ARG A 34 4.08 6.66 7.74
C ARG A 34 5.39 6.27 7.10
N MET A 35 5.84 7.08 6.17
CA MET A 35 7.02 6.75 5.38
C MET A 35 7.88 7.97 5.05
N VAL A 36 9.16 7.69 4.83
CA VAL A 36 10.12 8.64 4.27
C VAL A 36 10.51 8.20 2.86
N ILE A 37 10.44 9.12 1.92
CA ILE A 37 11.02 8.98 0.58
C ILE A 37 12.43 9.57 0.64
N ALA A 38 13.40 8.69 0.47
CA ALA A 38 14.82 8.99 0.56
C ALA A 38 15.58 8.46 -0.67
N ASP A 39 16.84 8.80 -0.77
CA ASP A 39 17.79 8.18 -1.69
C ASP A 39 18.92 7.45 -0.92
N GLU A 40 19.94 6.99 -1.64
CA GLU A 40 21.07 6.28 -1.04
C GLU A 40 21.92 7.18 -0.12
N THR A 41 21.89 8.51 -0.31
CA THR A 41 22.73 9.45 0.42
C THR A 41 22.17 9.83 1.79
N ASN A 42 20.84 9.92 1.91
CA ASN A 42 20.17 10.46 3.10
C ASN A 42 19.25 9.44 3.82
N GLY A 43 18.97 8.31 3.17
CA GLY A 43 18.06 7.31 3.75
C GLY A 43 18.57 6.68 5.05
N GLN A 44 19.89 6.47 5.19
CA GLN A 44 20.45 5.94 6.44
C GLN A 44 20.33 6.96 7.57
N LEU A 45 20.62 8.22 7.30
CA LEU A 45 20.49 9.30 8.26
C LEU A 45 19.07 9.42 8.81
N ALA A 46 18.08 9.43 7.92
CA ALA A 46 16.68 9.48 8.33
C ALA A 46 16.26 8.27 9.17
N LYS A 47 16.77 7.08 8.82
CA LYS A 47 16.51 5.88 9.61
C LYS A 47 17.12 5.97 11.00
N ASP A 48 18.36 6.42 11.13
CA ASP A 48 19.06 6.53 12.41
C ASP A 48 18.35 7.56 13.32
N ILE A 49 17.88 8.68 12.78
CA ILE A 49 17.09 9.66 13.51
C ILE A 49 15.76 9.06 13.98
N ALA A 50 15.03 8.37 13.10
CA ALA A 50 13.77 7.74 13.44
C ALA A 50 13.93 6.68 14.54
N ASP A 51 14.94 5.81 14.41
CA ASP A 51 15.23 4.75 15.38
C ASP A 51 15.65 5.33 16.75
N SER A 52 16.50 6.38 16.76
CA SER A 52 16.93 7.07 17.99
C SER A 52 15.78 7.69 18.76
N ASN A 53 14.80 8.21 18.03
CA ASN A 53 13.58 8.80 18.59
C ASN A 53 12.44 7.79 18.79
N ARG A 54 12.68 6.48 18.51
CA ARG A 54 11.69 5.39 18.62
C ARG A 54 10.43 5.64 17.80
N MET A 55 10.59 6.26 16.64
CA MET A 55 9.49 6.54 15.74
C MET A 55 9.18 5.33 14.87
N ASN A 56 7.91 4.92 14.82
CA ASN A 56 7.46 3.84 13.92
C ASN A 56 7.21 4.38 12.51
N ILE A 57 8.30 4.56 11.77
CA ILE A 57 8.32 5.12 10.41
C ILE A 57 9.17 4.22 9.52
N SER A 58 8.70 3.97 8.31
CA SER A 58 9.45 3.22 7.31
C SER A 58 10.24 4.18 6.39
N VAL A 59 11.53 3.96 6.27
CA VAL A 59 12.37 4.73 5.34
C VAL A 59 12.61 3.90 4.08
N TYR A 60 12.16 4.42 2.94
CA TYR A 60 12.31 3.78 1.64
C TYR A 60 13.31 4.56 0.79
N LYS A 61 14.33 3.84 0.29
CA LYS A 61 15.32 4.40 -0.62
C LYS A 61 14.91 4.12 -2.06
N PHE A 62 14.72 5.19 -2.82
CA PHE A 62 14.37 5.11 -4.22
C PHE A 62 15.57 5.41 -5.09
N THR A 63 15.61 4.79 -6.26
CA THR A 63 16.61 5.02 -7.31
C THR A 63 15.98 5.56 -8.60
N SER A 64 14.64 5.63 -8.64
CA SER A 64 13.87 6.04 -9.80
C SER A 64 12.86 7.12 -9.42
N GLN A 65 12.87 8.22 -10.16
CA GLN A 65 11.88 9.28 -10.06
C GLN A 65 10.46 8.76 -10.40
N ALA A 66 10.35 7.88 -11.39
CA ALA A 66 9.05 7.32 -11.80
C ALA A 66 8.38 6.51 -10.69
N ASP A 67 9.17 5.77 -9.89
CA ASP A 67 8.63 5.02 -8.75
C ASP A 67 8.13 5.97 -7.65
N VAL A 68 8.84 7.07 -7.41
CA VAL A 68 8.42 8.11 -6.45
C VAL A 68 7.11 8.75 -6.90
N GLU A 69 7.00 9.17 -8.15
CA GLU A 69 5.78 9.76 -8.71
C GLU A 69 4.60 8.80 -8.61
N HIS A 70 4.81 7.53 -8.91
CA HIS A 70 3.79 6.49 -8.78
C HIS A 70 3.25 6.35 -7.35
N ILE A 71 4.16 6.38 -6.35
CA ILE A 71 3.77 6.30 -4.94
C ILE A 71 3.03 7.56 -4.48
N LEU A 72 3.46 8.73 -4.92
CA LEU A 72 2.78 9.98 -4.62
C LEU A 72 1.34 9.97 -5.16
N GLU A 73 1.12 9.52 -6.40
CA GLU A 73 -0.22 9.39 -6.99
C GLU A 73 -1.13 8.45 -6.17
N HIS A 74 -0.57 7.33 -5.70
CA HIS A 74 -1.32 6.44 -4.80
C HIS A 74 -1.68 7.08 -3.46
N SER A 75 -0.91 8.06 -2.99
CA SER A 75 -1.18 8.75 -1.74
C SER A 75 -2.41 9.65 -1.78
N VAL A 76 -2.83 10.11 -2.97
CA VAL A 76 -4.02 10.97 -3.12
C VAL A 76 -5.25 10.28 -2.55
N ASN A 77 -5.45 9.01 -2.90
CA ASN A 77 -6.61 8.23 -2.50
C ASN A 77 -6.47 7.55 -1.13
N ASN A 78 -5.25 7.51 -0.56
CA ASN A 78 -5.01 6.92 0.75
C ASN A 78 -4.84 8.00 1.82
N THR A 79 -5.92 8.33 2.49
CA THR A 79 -5.98 9.40 3.52
C THR A 79 -5.13 9.09 4.76
N ASN A 80 -4.70 7.85 4.97
CA ASN A 80 -3.83 7.45 6.08
C ASN A 80 -2.34 7.65 5.78
N LYS A 81 -1.96 7.77 4.50
CA LYS A 81 -0.56 7.99 4.13
C LYS A 81 -0.05 9.33 4.65
N ARG A 82 1.13 9.27 5.27
CA ARG A 82 1.92 10.43 5.73
C ARG A 82 3.32 10.26 5.17
N ILE A 83 3.75 11.18 4.34
CA ILE A 83 4.98 11.07 3.54
C ILE A 83 5.89 12.24 3.88
N LEU A 84 7.11 11.93 4.28
CA LEU A 84 8.21 12.91 4.34
C LEU A 84 9.14 12.66 3.16
N MET A 85 9.35 13.67 2.35
CA MET A 85 10.28 13.63 1.22
C MET A 85 11.56 14.36 1.58
N ILE A 86 12.67 13.64 1.62
CA ILE A 86 14.03 14.16 1.81
C ILE A 86 14.91 13.93 0.58
N ALA A 87 14.33 13.36 -0.46
CA ALA A 87 14.87 13.23 -1.80
C ALA A 87 13.76 13.48 -2.82
N TYR A 88 14.12 13.72 -4.08
CA TYR A 88 13.16 13.97 -5.18
C TYR A 88 12.25 15.17 -4.92
N GLN A 89 12.80 16.24 -4.35
CA GLN A 89 12.06 17.44 -3.94
C GLN A 89 11.29 18.08 -5.10
N ASP A 90 11.90 18.11 -6.32
CA ASP A 90 11.21 18.65 -7.49
C ASP A 90 9.93 17.89 -7.81
N SER A 91 9.98 16.55 -7.80
CA SER A 91 8.79 15.71 -8.02
C SER A 91 7.74 15.94 -6.92
N GLY A 92 8.17 16.06 -5.66
CA GLY A 92 7.28 16.36 -4.53
C GLY A 92 6.61 17.72 -4.68
N ASN A 93 7.38 18.74 -5.02
CA ASN A 93 6.88 20.10 -5.19
C ASN A 93 5.94 20.21 -6.40
N GLU A 94 6.25 19.54 -7.52
CA GLU A 94 5.35 19.47 -8.67
C GLU A 94 4.05 18.71 -8.35
N PHE A 95 4.15 17.63 -7.61
CA PHE A 95 3.00 16.87 -7.15
C PHE A 95 2.08 17.73 -6.26
N LEU A 96 2.63 18.44 -5.26
CA LEU A 96 1.86 19.31 -4.37
C LEU A 96 1.21 20.51 -5.09
N LYS A 97 1.78 20.98 -6.19
CA LYS A 97 1.13 22.00 -7.05
C LYS A 97 -0.15 21.48 -7.70
N LYS A 98 -0.18 20.18 -8.04
CA LYS A 98 -1.34 19.51 -8.65
C LYS A 98 -2.35 19.02 -7.62
N HIS A 99 -1.86 18.63 -6.44
CA HIS A 99 -2.60 17.97 -5.36
C HIS A 99 -2.43 18.72 -4.05
N SER A 100 -2.86 19.98 -4.00
CA SER A 100 -2.75 20.82 -2.80
C SER A 100 -3.56 20.30 -1.61
N GLU A 101 -4.57 19.46 -1.87
CA GLU A 101 -5.40 18.81 -0.86
C GLU A 101 -4.65 17.80 0.02
N VAL A 102 -3.45 17.37 -0.38
CA VAL A 102 -2.61 16.43 0.40
C VAL A 102 -1.44 17.12 1.09
N SER A 103 -1.34 18.44 1.06
CA SER A 103 -0.22 19.21 1.63
C SER A 103 -0.10 19.12 3.16
N ASP A 104 -1.14 18.67 3.83
CA ASP A 104 -1.15 18.38 5.26
C ASP A 104 -0.47 17.06 5.65
N ARG A 105 -0.26 16.16 4.66
CA ARG A 105 0.23 14.80 4.87
C ARG A 105 1.37 14.37 3.93
N VAL A 106 1.75 15.22 2.98
CA VAL A 106 2.95 15.09 2.15
C VAL A 106 3.83 16.30 2.39
N ILE A 107 4.99 16.10 3.01
CA ILE A 107 5.90 17.16 3.42
C ILE A 107 7.18 17.01 2.61
N VAL A 108 7.60 18.07 1.91
CA VAL A 108 8.86 18.13 1.19
C VAL A 108 9.84 18.98 1.99
N VAL A 109 11.05 18.45 2.20
CA VAL A 109 12.16 19.13 2.89
C VAL A 109 13.18 19.54 1.84
N ASP A 110 13.32 20.85 1.62
CA ASP A 110 14.25 21.37 0.61
C ASP A 110 15.71 21.37 1.10
N ASP A 111 15.94 21.76 2.37
CA ASP A 111 17.27 21.75 2.99
C ASP A 111 17.39 20.52 3.91
N VAL A 112 18.04 19.48 3.43
CA VAL A 112 18.13 18.17 4.08
C VAL A 112 19.30 18.15 5.07
N ASN A 113 18.99 18.25 6.35
CA ASN A 113 19.94 18.13 7.46
C ASN A 113 19.26 17.44 8.66
N ASN A 114 20.01 17.19 9.76
CA ASN A 114 19.50 16.47 10.92
C ASN A 114 18.23 17.12 11.49
N ASP A 115 18.27 18.44 11.67
CA ASP A 115 17.20 19.18 12.34
C ASP A 115 15.93 19.18 11.47
N THR A 116 16.07 19.42 10.17
CA THR A 116 14.93 19.44 9.23
C THR A 116 14.33 18.08 9.01
N ILE A 117 15.15 17.00 9.00
CA ILE A 117 14.65 15.61 8.97
C ILE A 117 13.87 15.31 10.24
N GLU A 118 14.42 15.61 11.42
CA GLU A 118 13.76 15.36 12.70
C GLU A 118 12.44 16.13 12.82
N ASP A 119 12.42 17.40 12.45
CA ASP A 119 11.20 18.20 12.38
C ASP A 119 10.15 17.62 11.43
N GLY A 120 10.58 17.18 10.24
CA GLY A 120 9.72 16.52 9.28
C GLY A 120 9.12 15.21 9.81
N LEU A 121 9.96 14.37 10.43
CA LEU A 121 9.54 13.13 11.07
C LEU A 121 8.50 13.39 12.18
N ASN A 122 8.75 14.38 13.03
CA ASN A 122 7.81 14.78 14.07
C ASN A 122 6.48 15.27 13.49
N LYS A 123 6.50 16.02 12.39
CA LYS A 123 5.27 16.47 11.71
C LYS A 123 4.44 15.30 11.18
N ILE A 124 5.04 14.33 10.48
CA ILE A 124 4.30 13.18 9.97
C ILE A 124 3.85 12.21 11.07
N MET A 125 4.57 12.16 12.20
CA MET A 125 4.13 11.37 13.36
C MET A 125 2.90 11.96 14.04
N ASN A 126 2.86 13.28 14.18
CA ASN A 126 1.79 14.00 14.88
C ASN A 126 0.64 14.43 13.96
N ALA A 127 0.77 14.21 12.63
CA ALA A 127 -0.30 14.53 11.71
C ALA A 127 -1.55 13.71 12.04
N PRO A 128 -2.73 14.33 12.13
CA PRO A 128 -3.96 13.63 12.48
C PRO A 128 -4.23 12.53 11.45
N THR A 129 -4.34 11.30 11.94
CA THR A 129 -4.93 10.22 11.15
C THR A 129 -6.43 10.41 11.19
N GLN A 130 -7.10 10.37 10.05
CA GLN A 130 -8.54 10.20 10.08
C GLN A 130 -8.78 8.85 10.75
N ASN A 131 -9.39 8.90 11.94
CA ASN A 131 -9.68 7.73 12.73
C ASN A 131 -10.32 6.66 11.85
N GLU A 132 -9.96 5.42 12.11
CA GLU A 132 -10.48 4.19 11.52
C GLU A 132 -11.99 3.97 11.76
N GLU A 133 -12.81 5.01 11.72
CA GLU A 133 -14.26 4.89 11.87
C GLU A 133 -14.97 4.38 10.61
N SER A 134 -14.25 3.97 9.58
CA SER A 134 -14.89 3.31 8.43
C SER A 134 -14.14 2.12 7.84
N GLN A 135 -13.35 1.41 8.60
CA GLN A 135 -13.38 -0.03 8.42
C GLN A 135 -14.73 -0.49 9.02
N SER A 136 -15.79 -0.38 8.22
CA SER A 136 -16.96 -1.20 8.46
C SER A 136 -16.44 -2.64 8.46
N SER A 137 -16.13 -3.12 9.65
CA SER A 137 -15.60 -4.45 9.85
C SER A 137 -16.53 -5.36 9.06
N PHE A 138 -16.05 -5.97 7.99
CA PHE A 138 -16.81 -6.96 7.22
C PHE A 138 -17.41 -8.03 8.15
N ALA A 139 -16.83 -8.17 9.33
CA ALA A 139 -17.32 -9.00 10.40
C ALA A 139 -18.75 -8.61 10.84
N VAL A 140 -19.07 -7.33 10.98
CA VAL A 140 -20.40 -6.90 11.47
C VAL A 140 -21.51 -7.29 10.50
N PRO A 141 -21.47 -6.96 9.19
CA PRO A 141 -22.45 -7.46 8.22
C PRO A 141 -22.47 -8.97 8.11
N LEU A 142 -21.33 -9.65 8.20
CA LEU A 142 -21.23 -11.11 8.17
C LEU A 142 -21.94 -11.74 9.36
N PHE A 143 -21.70 -11.26 10.59
CA PHE A 143 -22.37 -11.78 11.80
C PHE A 143 -23.87 -11.51 11.77
N ILE A 144 -24.31 -10.33 11.33
CA ILE A 144 -25.73 -10.02 11.18
C ILE A 144 -26.36 -10.95 10.14
N GLY A 145 -25.74 -11.15 8.99
CA GLY A 145 -26.22 -12.07 7.95
C GLY A 145 -26.29 -13.53 8.43
N LEU A 146 -25.29 -13.98 9.20
CA LEU A 146 -25.25 -15.32 9.77
C LEU A 146 -26.41 -15.54 10.77
N ILE A 147 -26.63 -14.57 11.67
CA ILE A 147 -27.73 -14.66 12.68
C ILE A 147 -29.08 -14.68 11.98
N ILE A 148 -29.32 -13.81 11.03
CA ILE A 148 -30.56 -13.77 10.25
C ILE A 148 -30.74 -15.09 9.47
N GLY A 149 -29.71 -15.60 8.84
CA GLY A 149 -29.70 -16.85 8.09
C GLY A 149 -30.09 -18.05 8.96
N ILE A 150 -29.56 -18.13 10.19
CA ILE A 150 -29.92 -19.19 11.16
C ILE A 150 -31.37 -19.04 11.64
N LEU A 151 -31.78 -17.83 12.01
CA LEU A 151 -33.14 -17.59 12.54
C LEU A 151 -34.23 -17.85 11.52
N VAL A 152 -33.98 -17.60 10.24
CA VAL A 152 -34.94 -17.83 9.16
C VAL A 152 -34.79 -19.24 8.57
N GLY A 153 -33.58 -19.69 8.34
CA GLY A 153 -33.31 -20.97 7.68
C GLY A 153 -33.66 -22.20 8.51
N ALA A 154 -33.38 -22.17 9.81
CA ALA A 154 -33.67 -23.32 10.69
C ALA A 154 -35.18 -23.64 10.82
N PRO A 155 -36.06 -22.66 11.06
CA PRO A 155 -37.52 -22.95 11.12
C PRO A 155 -38.07 -23.43 9.77
N ILE A 156 -37.61 -22.87 8.64
CA ILE A 156 -38.06 -23.30 7.31
C ILE A 156 -37.60 -24.74 7.04
N GLY A 157 -36.37 -25.09 7.40
CA GLY A 157 -35.85 -26.46 7.27
C GLY A 157 -36.65 -27.48 8.06
N VAL A 158 -37.01 -27.14 9.30
CA VAL A 158 -37.85 -28.01 10.18
C VAL A 158 -39.28 -28.17 9.62
N LEU A 159 -39.87 -27.09 9.11
CA LEU A 159 -41.19 -27.12 8.49
C LEU A 159 -41.24 -28.01 7.24
N LEU A 160 -40.19 -27.93 6.39
CA LEU A 160 -40.09 -28.75 5.18
C LEU A 160 -39.88 -30.23 5.49
N MET A 161 -39.13 -30.56 6.55
CA MET A 161 -38.95 -31.94 7.01
C MET A 161 -40.25 -32.55 7.58
N LYS A 162 -41.07 -31.75 8.33
CA LYS A 162 -42.36 -32.22 8.86
C LYS A 162 -43.42 -32.45 7.77
N ARG A 163 -43.32 -31.79 6.61
CA ARG A 163 -44.24 -31.94 5.49
C ARG A 163 -44.03 -33.24 4.67
N LYS A 164 -42.86 -33.89 4.84
CA LYS A 164 -42.51 -35.14 4.13
C LYS A 164 -42.84 -36.43 4.89
N LYS A 165 -43.46 -36.32 6.05
CA LYS A 165 -44.05 -37.44 6.80
C LYS A 165 -45.57 -37.39 6.66
#